data_4e3fcded05eec7b709898db7d0c29cd0
#
_entry.id   4e3fcded05eec7b709898db7d0c29cd0
#
_cell.length_a   1.000
_cell.length_b   1.000
_cell.length_c   1.000
_cell.angle_alpha   90.00
_cell.angle_beta   90.00
_cell.angle_gamma   90.00
#
_symmetry.space_group_name_H-M   'P 1'
#
loop_
_entity.id
_entity.type
_entity.pdbx_description
1 polymer ?
#
loop_
_entity_poly.entity_id
_entity_poly.type
_entity_poly.pdbx_seq_one_letter_code
_entity_poly.pdbx_strand_id
1 'polypeptide(L)'
;MTDSLPGHEPLSIVIREMEIDDLAPVYHLGESLFTSDLYPFIYRTWDQWEVIGMYNTDPEYCLVAEGEGDLAGFILGTVINKSTWTYGYINWLGVSPRFQRRGIADRLVDRLVERMIEDGVRFMMVDTDPENQPAVNFFTRKGFGNVRKHVFLSMNLSKHEYFGRLIAYEREKADRSVWKRPRRRPNASS
;
A
#
# COMPACT_ATOMS: atom_id res chain seq x y z
N MET A 1 17.31 51.20 -0.88
CA MET A 1 16.23 50.40 -0.27
C MET A 1 16.12 49.11 -1.06
N THR A 2 16.82 48.08 -0.62
CA THR A 2 16.80 46.75 -1.21
C THR A 2 15.71 45.96 -0.50
N ASP A 3 14.63 45.72 -1.21
CA ASP A 3 13.50 44.96 -0.76
C ASP A 3 13.91 43.47 -0.75
N SER A 4 14.23 42.94 0.43
CA SER A 4 14.54 41.55 0.63
C SER A 4 13.22 40.80 0.58
N LEU A 5 13.02 39.98 -0.46
CA LEU A 5 11.91 39.01 -0.52
C LEU A 5 11.96 38.10 0.72
N PRO A 6 10.82 37.79 1.35
CA PRO A 6 10.79 36.90 2.51
C PRO A 6 11.35 35.52 2.10
N GLY A 7 12.46 35.15 2.74
CA GLY A 7 13.10 33.86 2.54
C GLY A 7 12.11 32.75 2.87
N HIS A 8 11.89 31.83 1.91
CA HIS A 8 11.33 30.55 2.22
C HIS A 8 12.30 29.84 3.19
N GLU A 9 11.94 29.77 4.46
CA GLU A 9 12.62 28.86 5.36
C GLU A 9 12.59 27.46 4.74
N PRO A 10 13.71 26.74 4.74
CA PRO A 10 13.72 25.39 4.20
C PRO A 10 12.75 24.54 5.03
N LEU A 11 11.83 23.91 4.34
CA LEU A 11 10.81 23.04 4.95
C LEU A 11 11.51 22.01 5.84
N SER A 12 11.25 22.08 7.14
CA SER A 12 11.80 21.10 8.08
C SER A 12 11.04 19.79 7.93
N ILE A 13 11.68 18.80 7.29
CA ILE A 13 11.14 17.43 7.19
C ILE A 13 11.86 16.56 8.23
N VAL A 14 11.11 15.86 9.04
CA VAL A 14 11.60 14.87 10.00
C VAL A 14 11.22 13.48 9.51
N ILE A 15 12.20 12.55 9.50
CA ILE A 15 11.95 11.12 9.26
C ILE A 15 12.03 10.42 10.63
N ARG A 16 11.00 9.68 10.99
CA ARG A 16 10.91 8.92 12.22
C ARG A 16 10.21 7.58 12.03
N GLU A 17 10.33 6.70 12.99
CA GLU A 17 9.52 5.49 13.05
C GLU A 17 8.04 5.85 13.15
N MET A 18 7.20 5.01 12.57
CA MET A 18 5.75 5.14 12.61
C MET A 18 5.23 4.82 14.02
N GLU A 19 4.33 5.61 14.51
CA GLU A 19 3.62 5.40 15.78
C GLU A 19 2.18 4.97 15.51
N ILE A 20 1.47 4.52 16.55
CA ILE A 20 0.09 4.03 16.42
C ILE A 20 -0.86 5.11 15.87
N ASP A 21 -0.61 6.37 16.21
CA ASP A 21 -1.42 7.51 15.76
C ASP A 21 -1.20 7.84 14.27
N ASP A 22 -0.12 7.31 13.66
CA ASP A 22 0.15 7.47 12.23
C ASP A 22 -0.63 6.48 11.36
N LEU A 23 -1.20 5.41 11.92
CA LEU A 23 -1.87 4.35 11.14
C LEU A 23 -2.98 4.91 10.25
N ALA A 24 -3.86 5.74 10.79
CA ALA A 24 -4.94 6.33 10.01
C ALA A 24 -4.44 7.37 8.98
N PRO A 25 -3.56 8.33 9.31
CA PRO A 25 -2.95 9.22 8.33
C PRO A 25 -2.24 8.48 7.19
N VAL A 26 -1.44 7.45 7.48
CA VAL A 26 -0.74 6.64 6.49
C VAL A 26 -1.74 5.89 5.60
N TYR A 27 -2.76 5.28 6.18
CA TYR A 27 -3.81 4.61 5.43
C TYR A 27 -4.49 5.56 4.45
N HIS A 28 -4.95 6.72 4.90
CA HIS A 28 -5.64 7.70 4.05
C HIS A 28 -4.75 8.31 2.97
N LEU A 29 -3.48 8.54 3.28
CA LEU A 29 -2.54 8.98 2.26
C LEU A 29 -2.36 7.91 1.18
N GLY A 30 -2.20 6.63 1.57
CA GLY A 30 -2.07 5.52 0.63
C GLY A 30 -3.32 5.30 -0.22
N GLU A 31 -4.54 5.44 0.35
CA GLU A 31 -5.79 5.40 -0.42
C GLU A 31 -5.80 6.42 -1.57
N SER A 32 -5.25 7.62 -1.32
CA SER A 32 -5.18 8.68 -2.34
C SER A 32 -4.11 8.43 -3.40
N LEU A 33 -3.08 7.63 -3.08
CA LEU A 33 -1.93 7.39 -3.95
C LEU A 33 -2.02 6.08 -4.75
N PHE A 34 -2.60 5.03 -4.18
CA PHE A 34 -2.58 3.68 -4.75
C PHE A 34 -3.96 3.28 -5.29
N THR A 35 -4.50 4.12 -6.16
CA THR A 35 -5.81 3.88 -6.77
C THR A 35 -5.70 2.98 -8.00
N SER A 36 -6.75 2.21 -8.31
CA SER A 36 -6.83 1.40 -9.52
C SER A 36 -6.75 2.20 -10.81
N ASP A 37 -7.12 3.48 -10.77
CA ASP A 37 -7.03 4.38 -11.93
C ASP A 37 -5.60 4.78 -12.25
N LEU A 38 -4.78 4.95 -11.20
CA LEU A 38 -3.35 5.26 -11.34
C LEU A 38 -2.50 4.00 -11.58
N TYR A 39 -2.91 2.87 -11.00
CA TYR A 39 -2.18 1.61 -11.04
C TYR A 39 -3.12 0.43 -11.33
N PRO A 40 -3.64 0.28 -12.54
CA PRO A 40 -4.63 -0.74 -12.90
C PRO A 40 -4.12 -2.18 -12.77
N PHE A 41 -2.82 -2.37 -12.71
CA PHE A 41 -2.16 -3.67 -12.58
C PHE A 41 -1.56 -3.92 -11.19
N ILE A 42 -1.90 -3.07 -10.20
CA ILE A 42 -1.43 -3.30 -8.83
C ILE A 42 -2.03 -4.62 -8.31
N TYR A 43 -1.18 -5.58 -7.98
CA TYR A 43 -1.60 -6.90 -7.51
C TYR A 43 -1.76 -6.97 -5.99
N ARG A 44 -1.27 -5.95 -5.28
CA ARG A 44 -1.47 -5.78 -3.84
C ARG A 44 -2.63 -4.84 -3.61
N THR A 45 -3.47 -5.18 -2.66
CA THR A 45 -4.56 -4.30 -2.26
C THR A 45 -4.07 -3.40 -1.14
N TRP A 46 -4.22 -2.09 -1.33
CA TRP A 46 -4.04 -1.15 -0.23
C TRP A 46 -5.32 -1.10 0.59
N ASP A 47 -5.22 -1.51 1.84
CA ASP A 47 -6.31 -1.43 2.81
C ASP A 47 -5.75 -1.19 4.23
N GLN A 48 -6.66 -0.99 5.18
CA GLN A 48 -6.28 -0.75 6.57
C GLN A 48 -5.53 -1.93 7.20
N TRP A 49 -5.82 -3.15 6.77
CA TRP A 49 -5.20 -4.36 7.32
C TRP A 49 -3.76 -4.51 6.85
N GLU A 50 -3.45 -4.03 5.64
CA GLU A 50 -2.08 -3.98 5.14
C GLU A 50 -1.21 -3.08 6.03
N VAL A 51 -1.68 -1.86 6.32
CA VAL A 51 -0.93 -0.92 7.18
C VAL A 51 -0.77 -1.46 8.60
N ILE A 52 -1.86 -1.95 9.20
CA ILE A 52 -1.84 -2.53 10.55
C ILE A 52 -0.95 -3.78 10.59
N GLY A 53 -1.03 -4.64 9.59
CA GLY A 53 -0.24 -5.86 9.49
C GLY A 53 1.25 -5.58 9.43
N MET A 54 1.67 -4.64 8.58
CA MET A 54 3.06 -4.20 8.47
C MET A 54 3.57 -3.61 9.79
N TYR A 55 2.81 -2.70 10.40
CA TYR A 55 3.16 -2.09 11.67
C TYR A 55 3.28 -3.10 12.82
N ASN A 56 2.40 -4.11 12.88
CA ASN A 56 2.47 -5.14 13.92
C ASN A 56 3.60 -6.14 13.72
N THR A 57 4.03 -6.36 12.48
CA THR A 57 5.05 -7.38 12.16
C THR A 57 6.45 -6.81 12.23
N ASP A 58 6.64 -5.63 11.65
CA ASP A 58 7.96 -5.02 11.44
C ASP A 58 7.90 -3.49 11.70
N PRO A 59 7.52 -3.03 12.92
CA PRO A 59 7.33 -1.61 13.20
C PRO A 59 8.60 -0.77 12.95
N GLU A 60 9.78 -1.33 13.21
CA GLU A 60 11.08 -0.69 13.01
C GLU A 60 11.41 -0.39 11.54
N TYR A 61 10.69 -1.00 10.59
CA TYR A 61 10.83 -0.75 9.16
C TYR A 61 9.63 0.02 8.57
N CYS A 62 8.75 0.51 9.43
CA CYS A 62 7.65 1.41 9.08
C CYS A 62 8.06 2.84 9.45
N LEU A 63 8.35 3.68 8.45
CA LEU A 63 8.82 5.05 8.69
C LEU A 63 7.85 6.07 8.09
N VAL A 64 7.76 7.22 8.74
CA VAL A 64 7.00 8.37 8.27
C VAL A 64 7.90 9.58 8.08
N ALA A 65 7.53 10.41 7.13
CA ALA A 65 8.08 11.75 6.94
C ALA A 65 7.04 12.77 7.39
N GLU A 66 7.39 13.61 8.34
CA GLU A 66 6.57 14.69 8.83
C GLU A 66 7.13 16.04 8.36
N GLY A 67 6.26 16.93 7.90
CA GLY A 67 6.60 18.27 7.46
C GLY A 67 5.49 19.25 7.77
N GLU A 68 5.81 20.38 8.39
CA GLU A 68 4.85 21.42 8.77
C GLU A 68 3.70 20.90 9.69
N GLY A 69 3.95 19.84 10.46
CA GLY A 69 2.94 19.18 11.30
C GLY A 69 2.00 18.22 10.55
N ASP A 70 2.21 18.01 9.25
CA ASP A 70 1.44 17.09 8.41
C ASP A 70 2.25 15.87 8.00
N LEU A 71 1.59 14.74 7.72
CA LEU A 71 2.22 13.58 7.09
C LEU A 71 2.63 13.92 5.65
N ALA A 72 3.94 13.99 5.42
CA ALA A 72 4.50 14.30 4.11
C ALA A 72 4.74 13.05 3.25
N GLY A 73 4.93 11.89 3.87
CA GLY A 73 5.12 10.61 3.18
C GLY A 73 5.39 9.47 4.15
N PHE A 74 5.48 8.26 3.61
CA PHE A 74 5.77 7.06 4.39
C PHE A 74 6.50 6.02 3.55
N ILE A 75 7.16 5.09 4.22
CA ILE A 75 7.70 3.85 3.66
C ILE A 75 7.39 2.71 4.61
N LEU A 76 6.87 1.61 4.07
CA LEU A 76 6.61 0.39 4.80
C LEU A 76 7.50 -0.72 4.22
N GLY A 77 8.41 -1.22 5.05
CA GLY A 77 9.32 -2.29 4.73
C GLY A 77 9.07 -3.52 5.59
N THR A 78 9.68 -4.63 5.22
CA THR A 78 9.69 -5.87 6.01
C THR A 78 11.01 -6.58 5.84
N VAL A 79 11.36 -7.44 6.81
CA VAL A 79 12.51 -8.33 6.72
C VAL A 79 12.05 -9.78 6.62
N ILE A 80 12.43 -10.44 5.54
CA ILE A 80 12.08 -11.83 5.29
C ILE A 80 13.26 -12.72 5.63
N ASN A 81 13.09 -13.50 6.71
CA ASN A 81 14.06 -14.47 7.18
C ASN A 81 13.79 -15.84 6.58
N LYS A 82 14.78 -16.38 5.87
CA LYS A 82 14.82 -17.78 5.43
C LYS A 82 15.97 -18.49 6.09
N SER A 83 15.89 -19.79 6.20
CA SER A 83 16.89 -20.61 6.89
C SER A 83 18.35 -20.36 6.44
N THR A 84 18.55 -19.89 5.22
CA THR A 84 19.85 -19.69 4.61
C THR A 84 20.24 -18.25 4.33
N TRP A 85 19.27 -17.31 4.35
CA TRP A 85 19.53 -15.91 4.07
C TRP A 85 18.35 -15.00 4.49
N THR A 86 18.68 -13.74 4.74
CA THR A 86 17.76 -12.69 5.15
C THR A 86 17.80 -11.56 4.14
N TYR A 87 16.65 -11.05 3.75
CA TYR A 87 16.55 -9.89 2.88
C TYR A 87 15.45 -8.92 3.31
N GLY A 88 15.70 -7.64 3.10
CA GLY A 88 14.72 -6.59 3.26
C GLY A 88 13.85 -6.42 2.01
N TYR A 89 12.65 -5.93 2.21
CA TYR A 89 11.72 -5.67 1.12
C TYR A 89 10.99 -4.35 1.36
N ILE A 90 10.94 -3.50 0.33
CA ILE A 90 10.07 -2.31 0.35
C ILE A 90 8.70 -2.73 -0.20
N ASN A 91 7.70 -2.70 0.67
CA ASN A 91 6.33 -3.03 0.31
C ASN A 91 5.60 -1.82 -0.28
N TRP A 92 5.73 -0.67 0.38
CA TRP A 92 5.05 0.56 0.01
C TRP A 92 5.92 1.78 0.23
N LEU A 93 5.84 2.72 -0.69
CA LEU A 93 6.48 4.05 -0.59
C LEU A 93 5.52 5.08 -1.16
N GLY A 94 5.11 6.03 -0.33
CA GLY A 94 4.18 7.08 -0.70
C GLY A 94 4.66 8.46 -0.26
N VAL A 95 4.49 9.46 -1.12
CA VAL A 95 4.77 10.87 -0.79
C VAL A 95 3.58 11.71 -1.21
N SER A 96 3.04 12.46 -0.26
CA SER A 96 1.92 13.36 -0.49
C SER A 96 2.20 14.33 -1.65
N PRO A 97 1.25 14.54 -2.57
CA PRO A 97 1.43 15.43 -3.72
C PRO A 97 1.93 16.83 -3.34
N ARG A 98 1.49 17.36 -2.19
CA ARG A 98 1.91 18.66 -1.64
C ARG A 98 3.42 18.71 -1.38
N PHE A 99 4.04 17.57 -1.06
CA PHE A 99 5.43 17.46 -0.62
C PHE A 99 6.35 16.77 -1.64
N GLN A 100 5.84 16.39 -2.81
CA GLN A 100 6.63 15.74 -3.87
C GLN A 100 7.75 16.65 -4.40
N ARG A 101 8.78 16.01 -5.00
CA ARG A 101 9.98 16.67 -5.56
C ARG A 101 10.82 17.47 -4.56
N ARG A 102 10.73 17.15 -3.28
CA ARG A 102 11.49 17.74 -2.18
C ARG A 102 12.48 16.75 -1.55
N GLY A 103 12.78 15.63 -2.21
CA GLY A 103 13.74 14.63 -1.74
C GLY A 103 13.21 13.72 -0.62
N ILE A 104 11.89 13.75 -0.30
CA ILE A 104 11.33 12.97 0.82
C ILE A 104 11.45 11.47 0.57
N ALA A 105 11.12 11.00 -0.64
CA ALA A 105 11.26 9.59 -1.00
C ALA A 105 12.72 9.12 -0.86
N ASP A 106 13.69 9.95 -1.27
CA ASP A 106 15.11 9.65 -1.14
C ASP A 106 15.49 9.47 0.34
N ARG A 107 15.05 10.39 1.22
CA ARG A 107 15.35 10.34 2.66
C ARG A 107 14.69 9.16 3.36
N LEU A 108 13.44 8.82 2.99
CA LEU A 108 12.75 7.65 3.54
C LEU A 108 13.48 6.35 3.17
N VAL A 109 13.85 6.20 1.89
CA VAL A 109 14.60 5.00 1.44
C VAL A 109 15.96 4.94 2.09
N ASP A 110 16.71 6.07 2.18
CA ASP A 110 18.02 6.08 2.81
C ASP A 110 17.94 5.65 4.28
N ARG A 111 16.99 6.21 5.04
CA ARG A 111 16.79 5.85 6.44
C ARG A 111 16.41 4.38 6.63
N LEU A 112 15.54 3.84 5.78
CA LEU A 112 15.16 2.42 5.81
C LEU A 112 16.38 1.52 5.49
N VAL A 113 17.18 1.88 4.47
CA VAL A 113 18.40 1.15 4.10
C VAL A 113 19.40 1.14 5.26
N GLU A 114 19.64 2.29 5.89
CA GLU A 114 20.51 2.40 7.08
C GLU A 114 20.03 1.46 8.18
N ARG A 115 18.73 1.52 8.54
CA ARG A 115 18.15 0.66 9.57
C ARG A 115 18.32 -0.82 9.25
N MET A 116 18.00 -1.24 8.04
CA MET A 116 18.18 -2.64 7.63
C MET A 116 19.63 -3.10 7.65
N ILE A 117 20.60 -2.22 7.32
CA ILE A 117 22.01 -2.52 7.42
C ILE A 117 22.44 -2.70 8.89
N GLU A 118 21.96 -1.83 9.78
CA GLU A 118 22.20 -1.92 11.24
C GLU A 118 21.72 -3.27 11.79
N ASP A 119 20.57 -3.76 11.32
CA ASP A 119 19.96 -5.04 11.71
C ASP A 119 20.55 -6.25 10.95
N GLY A 120 21.62 -6.04 10.19
CA GLY A 120 22.37 -7.13 9.55
C GLY A 120 21.81 -7.60 8.21
N VAL A 121 20.81 -6.94 7.65
CA VAL A 121 20.31 -7.23 6.30
C VAL A 121 21.40 -6.90 5.26
N ARG A 122 21.58 -7.79 4.27
CA ARG A 122 22.65 -7.64 3.25
C ARG A 122 22.11 -7.57 1.84
N PHE A 123 20.83 -7.80 1.66
CA PHE A 123 20.16 -7.77 0.37
C PHE A 123 18.78 -7.14 0.52
N MET A 124 18.43 -6.23 -0.36
CA MET A 124 17.15 -5.53 -0.34
C MET A 124 16.46 -5.61 -1.69
N MET A 125 15.16 -5.77 -1.68
CA MET A 125 14.33 -5.88 -2.87
C MET A 125 13.21 -4.85 -2.86
N VAL A 126 12.76 -4.50 -4.05
CA VAL A 126 11.54 -3.74 -4.31
C VAL A 126 10.97 -4.23 -5.64
N ASP A 127 9.67 -4.21 -5.77
CA ASP A 127 9.00 -4.42 -7.06
C ASP A 127 8.13 -3.21 -7.42
N THR A 128 7.98 -3.00 -8.69
CA THR A 128 7.08 -2.00 -9.27
C THR A 128 6.67 -2.45 -10.67
N ASP A 129 5.57 -1.89 -11.17
CA ASP A 129 5.16 -2.13 -12.54
C ASP A 129 6.26 -1.64 -13.51
N PRO A 130 6.64 -2.44 -14.51
CA PRO A 130 7.63 -2.02 -15.49
C PRO A 130 7.23 -0.78 -16.31
N GLU A 131 5.94 -0.47 -16.40
CA GLU A 131 5.44 0.76 -17.03
C GLU A 131 5.52 1.98 -16.10
N ASN A 132 5.70 1.78 -14.81
CA ASN A 132 5.94 2.86 -13.83
C ASN A 132 7.39 3.37 -13.93
N GLN A 133 7.74 3.97 -15.07
CA GLN A 133 9.10 4.48 -15.32
C GLN A 133 9.61 5.45 -14.23
N PRO A 134 8.79 6.35 -13.64
CA PRO A 134 9.24 7.16 -12.53
C PRO A 134 9.80 6.35 -11.36
N ALA A 135 9.10 5.29 -10.94
CA ALA A 135 9.54 4.42 -9.85
C ALA A 135 10.77 3.60 -10.25
N VAL A 136 10.79 3.01 -11.45
CA VAL A 136 11.96 2.27 -11.98
C VAL A 136 13.20 3.16 -11.96
N ASN A 137 13.10 4.37 -12.49
CA ASN A 137 14.21 5.33 -12.54
C ASN A 137 14.65 5.77 -11.14
N PHE A 138 13.70 5.97 -10.23
CA PHE A 138 13.98 6.33 -8.84
C PHE A 138 14.78 5.22 -8.14
N PHE A 139 14.29 3.99 -8.13
CA PHE A 139 14.96 2.88 -7.46
C PHE A 139 16.30 2.54 -8.11
N THR A 140 16.42 2.65 -9.43
CA THR A 140 17.71 2.47 -10.11
C THR A 140 18.75 3.49 -9.64
N ARG A 141 18.39 4.77 -9.49
CA ARG A 141 19.29 5.79 -8.93
C ARG A 141 19.66 5.51 -7.47
N LYS A 142 18.76 4.87 -6.70
CA LYS A 142 19.02 4.44 -5.32
C LYS A 142 19.94 3.20 -5.23
N GLY A 143 20.37 2.65 -6.37
CA GLY A 143 21.28 1.50 -6.42
C GLY A 143 20.58 0.15 -6.55
N PHE A 144 19.26 0.11 -6.68
CA PHE A 144 18.56 -1.13 -6.99
C PHE A 144 18.86 -1.53 -8.44
N GLY A 145 19.40 -2.72 -8.62
CA GLY A 145 19.79 -3.27 -9.92
C GLY A 145 19.26 -4.70 -10.10
N ASN A 146 19.90 -5.46 -11.04
CA ASN A 146 19.53 -6.86 -11.31
C ASN A 146 18.04 -7.04 -11.64
N VAL A 147 17.50 -6.17 -12.49
CA VAL A 147 16.09 -6.17 -12.88
C VAL A 147 15.67 -7.54 -13.38
N ARG A 148 14.62 -8.11 -12.77
CA ARG A 148 14.01 -9.38 -13.20
C ARG A 148 12.56 -9.15 -13.57
N LYS A 149 12.15 -9.69 -14.71
CA LYS A 149 10.74 -9.64 -15.12
C LYS A 149 9.96 -10.68 -14.33
N HIS A 150 8.87 -10.26 -13.71
CA HIS A 150 7.88 -11.13 -13.09
C HIS A 150 6.69 -11.29 -14.03
N VAL A 151 6.07 -12.47 -14.02
CA VAL A 151 4.87 -12.75 -14.78
C VAL A 151 3.73 -12.96 -13.79
N PHE A 152 2.68 -12.14 -13.90
CA PHE A 152 1.45 -12.32 -13.14
C PHE A 152 0.47 -13.14 -13.96
N LEU A 153 -0.07 -14.20 -13.35
CA LEU A 153 -1.11 -15.02 -13.94
C LEU A 153 -2.37 -14.87 -13.12
N SER A 154 -3.49 -14.60 -13.77
CA SER A 154 -4.79 -14.48 -13.14
C SER A 154 -5.79 -15.44 -13.73
N MET A 155 -6.73 -15.91 -12.92
CA MET A 155 -7.85 -16.73 -13.35
C MET A 155 -9.15 -16.01 -13.00
N ASN A 156 -10.00 -15.79 -14.00
CA ASN A 156 -11.34 -15.28 -13.74
C ASN A 156 -12.24 -16.41 -13.24
N LEU A 157 -12.44 -16.48 -11.94
CA LEU A 157 -13.22 -17.53 -11.29
C LEU A 157 -14.70 -17.51 -11.66
N SER A 158 -15.25 -16.36 -12.10
CA SER A 158 -16.66 -16.30 -12.57
C SER A 158 -16.90 -17.07 -13.87
N LYS A 159 -15.85 -17.40 -14.62
CA LYS A 159 -15.90 -18.26 -15.81
C LYS A 159 -15.67 -19.73 -15.50
N HIS A 160 -15.37 -20.08 -14.26
CA HIS A 160 -15.13 -21.46 -13.85
C HIS A 160 -16.46 -22.22 -13.76
N GLU A 161 -16.49 -23.46 -14.22
CA GLU A 161 -17.70 -24.31 -14.23
C GLU A 161 -18.36 -24.43 -12.84
N TYR A 162 -17.53 -24.57 -11.80
CA TYR A 162 -18.01 -24.65 -10.43
C TYR A 162 -18.76 -23.38 -9.99
N PHE A 163 -18.30 -22.19 -10.39
CA PHE A 163 -18.98 -20.93 -10.09
C PHE A 163 -20.39 -20.91 -10.71
N GLY A 164 -20.53 -21.33 -11.96
CA GLY A 164 -21.83 -21.44 -12.61
C GLY A 164 -22.80 -22.36 -11.87
N ARG A 165 -22.31 -23.53 -11.40
CA ARG A 165 -23.09 -24.49 -10.61
C ARG A 165 -23.51 -23.92 -9.25
N LEU A 166 -22.61 -23.20 -8.59
CA LEU A 166 -22.88 -22.55 -7.29
C LEU A 166 -24.00 -21.50 -7.42
N ILE A 167 -23.88 -20.61 -8.39
CA ILE A 167 -24.91 -19.56 -8.64
C ILE A 167 -26.27 -20.19 -8.99
N ALA A 168 -26.29 -21.25 -9.80
CA ALA A 168 -27.53 -21.97 -10.11
C ALA A 168 -28.17 -22.56 -8.84
N TYR A 169 -27.39 -23.19 -7.98
CA TYR A 169 -27.85 -23.75 -6.71
C TYR A 169 -28.40 -22.66 -5.76
N GLU A 170 -27.72 -21.53 -5.65
CA GLU A 170 -28.16 -20.42 -4.80
C GLU A 170 -29.48 -19.82 -5.29
N ARG A 171 -29.67 -19.67 -6.60
CA ARG A 171 -30.92 -19.21 -7.20
C ARG A 171 -32.08 -20.18 -6.89
N GLU A 172 -31.86 -21.46 -7.08
CA GLU A 172 -32.87 -22.48 -6.75
C GLU A 172 -33.24 -22.47 -5.27
N LYS A 173 -32.27 -22.30 -4.38
CA LYS A 173 -32.50 -22.19 -2.95
C LYS A 173 -33.28 -20.92 -2.58
N ALA A 174 -32.98 -19.79 -3.21
CA ALA A 174 -33.69 -18.53 -3.02
C ALA A 174 -35.14 -18.65 -3.47
N ASP A 175 -35.41 -19.23 -4.64
CA ASP A 175 -36.75 -19.45 -5.14
C ASP A 175 -37.59 -20.36 -4.21
N ARG A 176 -36.98 -21.43 -3.68
CA ARG A 176 -37.63 -22.30 -2.69
C ARG A 176 -37.94 -21.57 -1.38
N SER A 177 -37.15 -20.58 -0.99
CA SER A 177 -37.37 -19.80 0.24
C SER A 177 -38.50 -18.79 0.11
N VAL A 178 -38.74 -18.26 -1.08
CA VAL A 178 -39.85 -17.34 -1.37
C VAL A 178 -41.20 -18.02 -1.28
N TRP A 179 -41.26 -19.32 -1.64
CA TRP A 179 -42.51 -20.10 -1.56
C TRP A 179 -42.98 -20.41 -0.14
N LYS A 180 -42.16 -20.27 0.88
CA LYS A 180 -42.47 -20.56 2.29
C LYS A 180 -43.05 -19.39 3.07
N ARG A 181 -43.25 -18.21 2.47
CA ARG A 181 -43.98 -17.12 3.12
C ARG A 181 -45.50 -17.34 2.99
N PRO A 182 -46.21 -17.62 4.10
CA PRO A 182 -47.68 -17.74 4.03
C PRO A 182 -48.25 -16.37 3.60
N ARG A 183 -49.12 -16.39 2.61
CA ARG A 183 -49.90 -15.22 2.20
C ARG A 183 -50.67 -14.74 3.43
N ARG A 184 -50.42 -13.49 3.88
CA ARG A 184 -51.29 -12.84 4.84
C ARG A 184 -52.71 -12.86 4.30
N ARG A 185 -53.65 -13.49 5.02
CA ARG A 185 -55.08 -13.41 4.69
C ARG A 185 -55.47 -11.93 4.82
N PRO A 186 -56.25 -11.38 3.83
CA PRO A 186 -56.81 -10.04 4.02
C PRO A 186 -57.78 -10.10 5.23
N ASN A 187 -57.67 -9.14 6.15
CA ASN A 187 -58.61 -9.00 7.23
C ASN A 187 -60.01 -8.81 6.63
N ALA A 188 -60.90 -9.71 6.93
CA ALA A 188 -62.35 -9.51 6.73
C ALA A 188 -62.80 -8.47 7.76
N SER A 189 -63.00 -7.25 7.32
CA SER A 189 -63.68 -6.21 8.09
C SER A 189 -65.15 -6.57 8.18
N SER A 190 -65.61 -6.76 9.39
CA SER A 190 -67.01 -6.61 9.76
C SER A 190 -67.18 -5.32 10.51
#